data_73505a71b40ffae021e8b960bea65295
#
_entry.id   73505a71b40ffae021e8b960bea65295
#
_cell.length_a   1.000
_cell.length_b   1.000
_cell.length_c   1.000
_cell.angle_alpha   90.00
_cell.angle_beta   90.00
_cell.angle_gamma   90.00
#
_symmetry.space_group_name_H-M   'P 1'
#
loop_
_entity.id
_entity.type
_entity.pdbx_description
1 polymer ?
#
loop_
_entity_poly.entity_id
_entity_poly.type
_entity_poly.pdbx_seq_one_letter_code
_entity_poly.pdbx_strand_id
1 'polypeptide(L)'
;MTLENARLFEETKTLAITDGMTGLYNHRYFLERINEEFERTKRYKRSLSLIMIDVDHFKKYNDTHGHPKGDGILKGVAKILKDTVRKSDTAARYGGEEFVIIFPETGVEEASLVAEKLRMEVETHDFPGGETQPLGRITISQGVASCKEELKSFDELIKNADNALYRAKEEGRNRVCT
;
A
#
# COMPACT_ATOMS: atom_id res chain seq x y z
N MET A 1 -31.24 3.10 20.35
CA MET A 1 -30.63 2.49 19.15
C MET A 1 -30.55 1.01 19.43
N THR A 2 -31.19 0.16 18.64
CA THR A 2 -31.16 -1.29 18.85
C THR A 2 -29.78 -1.83 18.45
N LEU A 3 -29.34 -2.95 19.08
CA LEU A 3 -28.06 -3.63 18.75
C LEU A 3 -27.96 -3.95 17.25
N GLU A 4 -29.07 -4.27 16.62
CA GLU A 4 -29.15 -4.57 15.19
C GLU A 4 -28.88 -3.33 14.32
N ASN A 5 -29.39 -2.17 14.68
CA ASN A 5 -29.10 -0.91 13.97
C ASN A 5 -27.64 -0.50 14.11
N ALA A 6 -27.02 -0.72 15.26
CA ALA A 6 -25.60 -0.48 15.46
C ALA A 6 -24.74 -1.41 14.59
N ARG A 7 -25.08 -2.68 14.50
CA ARG A 7 -24.40 -3.67 13.64
C ARG A 7 -24.51 -3.30 12.16
N LEU A 8 -25.71 -3.01 11.68
CA LEU A 8 -25.95 -2.60 10.30
C LEU A 8 -25.20 -1.31 9.95
N PHE A 9 -25.12 -0.36 10.87
CA PHE A 9 -24.35 0.86 10.70
C PHE A 9 -22.85 0.57 10.55
N GLU A 10 -22.26 -0.25 11.42
CA GLU A 10 -20.84 -0.65 11.33
C GLU A 10 -20.54 -1.46 10.05
N GLU A 11 -21.43 -2.37 9.66
CA GLU A 11 -21.31 -3.13 8.42
C GLU A 11 -21.34 -2.19 7.20
N THR A 12 -22.30 -1.25 7.16
CA THR A 12 -22.42 -0.26 6.09
C THR A 12 -21.19 0.65 6.03
N LYS A 13 -20.69 1.09 7.19
CA LYS A 13 -19.48 1.90 7.29
C LYS A 13 -18.27 1.13 6.77
N THR A 14 -18.10 -0.12 7.18
CA THR A 14 -16.99 -0.98 6.72
C THR A 14 -17.02 -1.16 5.21
N LEU A 15 -18.17 -1.47 4.62
CA LEU A 15 -18.36 -1.58 3.17
C LEU A 15 -18.06 -0.27 2.44
N ALA A 16 -18.32 0.86 3.08
CA ALA A 16 -18.06 2.18 2.49
C ALA A 16 -16.58 2.56 2.43
N ILE A 17 -15.74 2.03 3.32
CA ILE A 17 -14.32 2.43 3.48
C ILE A 17 -13.31 1.33 3.11
N THR A 18 -13.74 0.09 2.84
CA THR A 18 -12.86 -1.01 2.45
C THR A 18 -12.97 -1.38 0.98
N ASP A 19 -11.91 -1.97 0.44
CA ASP A 19 -11.91 -2.62 -0.87
C ASP A 19 -12.46 -4.05 -0.73
N GLY A 20 -13.51 -4.35 -1.48
CA GLY A 20 -14.24 -5.63 -1.36
C GLY A 20 -13.44 -6.87 -1.77
N MET A 21 -12.35 -6.70 -2.55
CA MET A 21 -11.50 -7.81 -2.96
C MET A 21 -10.44 -8.13 -1.90
N THR A 22 -9.75 -7.12 -1.42
CA THR A 22 -8.55 -7.25 -0.59
C THR A 22 -8.81 -7.11 0.91
N GLY A 23 -9.92 -6.46 1.29
CA GLY A 23 -10.25 -6.14 2.67
C GLY A 23 -9.36 -5.09 3.32
N LEU A 24 -8.47 -4.45 2.55
CA LEU A 24 -7.77 -3.23 2.93
C LEU A 24 -8.70 -2.03 2.80
N TYR A 25 -8.27 -0.86 3.26
CA TYR A 25 -9.00 0.36 2.98
C TYR A 25 -9.05 0.63 1.47
N ASN A 26 -10.11 1.31 1.01
CA ASN A 26 -10.24 1.72 -0.38
C ASN A 26 -9.55 3.07 -0.64
N HIS A 27 -9.39 3.42 -1.92
CA HIS A 27 -8.76 4.66 -2.36
C HIS A 27 -9.41 5.93 -1.77
N ARG A 28 -10.76 5.95 -1.66
CA ARG A 28 -11.45 7.10 -1.07
C ARG A 28 -11.06 7.32 0.38
N TYR A 29 -11.06 6.27 1.19
CA TYR A 29 -10.67 6.37 2.59
C TYR A 29 -9.19 6.74 2.74
N PHE A 30 -8.32 6.24 1.84
CA PHE A 30 -6.93 6.67 1.80
C PHE A 30 -6.80 8.18 1.62
N LEU A 31 -7.52 8.79 0.67
CA LEU A 31 -7.45 10.24 0.44
C LEU A 31 -7.96 11.06 1.64
N GLU A 32 -9.01 10.60 2.31
CA GLU A 32 -9.49 11.22 3.55
C GLU A 32 -8.42 11.16 4.64
N ARG A 33 -7.83 9.99 4.86
CA ARG A 33 -6.82 9.77 5.90
C ARG A 33 -5.50 10.50 5.65
N ILE A 34 -5.00 10.51 4.43
CA ILE A 34 -3.73 11.20 4.14
C ILE A 34 -3.87 12.71 4.34
N ASN A 35 -5.01 13.30 3.97
CA ASN A 35 -5.30 14.70 4.22
C ASN A 35 -5.34 15.00 5.73
N GLU A 36 -6.04 14.20 6.53
CA GLU A 36 -6.10 14.36 7.99
C GLU A 36 -4.72 14.28 8.64
N GLU A 37 -3.92 13.26 8.27
CA GLU A 37 -2.58 13.06 8.83
C GLU A 37 -1.59 14.14 8.36
N PHE A 38 -1.73 14.64 7.13
CA PHE A 38 -0.92 15.74 6.62
C PHE A 38 -1.17 17.04 7.41
N GLU A 39 -2.43 17.41 7.63
CA GLU A 39 -2.80 18.57 8.44
C GLU A 39 -2.34 18.42 9.91
N ARG A 40 -2.44 17.20 10.46
CA ARG A 40 -1.94 16.89 11.80
C ARG A 40 -0.43 17.05 11.88
N THR A 41 0.29 16.54 10.89
CA THR A 41 1.76 16.66 10.77
C THR A 41 2.19 18.11 10.74
N LYS A 42 1.55 18.95 9.96
CA LYS A 42 1.84 20.39 9.92
C LYS A 42 1.61 21.08 11.27
N ARG A 43 0.49 20.76 11.92
CA ARG A 43 0.13 21.37 13.22
C ARG A 43 1.09 21.02 14.33
N TYR A 44 1.51 19.76 14.40
CA TYR A 44 2.30 19.24 15.51
C TYR A 44 3.79 19.04 15.19
N LYS A 45 4.22 19.38 13.96
CA LYS A 45 5.60 19.20 13.44
C LYS A 45 6.12 17.79 13.65
N ARG A 46 5.29 16.78 13.35
CA ARG A 46 5.65 15.37 13.44
C ARG A 46 5.99 14.82 12.05
N SER A 47 6.65 13.69 12.00
CA SER A 47 6.94 13.00 10.75
C SER A 47 5.68 12.35 10.17
N LEU A 48 5.62 12.25 8.85
CA LEU A 48 4.61 11.49 8.11
C LEU A 48 5.31 10.88 6.91
N SER A 49 5.17 9.58 6.72
CA SER A 49 5.70 8.89 5.54
C SER A 49 4.60 8.18 4.77
N LEU A 50 4.85 7.99 3.49
CA LEU A 50 3.98 7.30 2.55
C LEU A 50 4.80 6.28 1.76
N ILE A 51 4.27 5.08 1.57
CA ILE A 51 4.80 4.08 0.65
C ILE A 51 3.78 3.85 -0.45
N MET A 52 4.20 4.03 -1.72
CA MET A 52 3.48 3.54 -2.90
C MET A 52 4.07 2.18 -3.30
N ILE A 53 3.21 1.22 -3.61
CA ILE A 53 3.57 -0.18 -3.86
C ILE A 53 2.88 -0.65 -5.13
N ASP A 54 3.59 -1.41 -5.96
CA ASP A 54 3.04 -2.02 -7.18
C ASP A 54 3.54 -3.46 -7.30
N VAL A 55 2.65 -4.37 -7.70
CA VAL A 55 2.99 -5.78 -7.92
C VAL A 55 3.69 -5.94 -9.25
N ASP A 56 4.94 -6.33 -9.24
CA ASP A 56 5.78 -6.42 -10.42
C ASP A 56 5.24 -7.44 -11.43
N HIS A 57 5.19 -7.02 -12.70
CA HIS A 57 4.76 -7.86 -13.82
C HIS A 57 3.36 -8.48 -13.66
N PHE A 58 2.46 -7.86 -12.89
CA PHE A 58 1.14 -8.41 -12.59
C PHE A 58 0.29 -8.67 -13.85
N LYS A 59 0.36 -7.79 -14.86
CA LYS A 59 -0.30 -8.00 -16.14
C LYS A 59 0.16 -9.33 -16.79
N LYS A 60 1.48 -9.59 -16.80
CA LYS A 60 2.02 -10.84 -17.36
C LYS A 60 1.52 -12.07 -16.61
N TYR A 61 1.39 -11.95 -15.28
CA TYR A 61 0.80 -13.02 -14.47
C TYR A 61 -0.65 -13.30 -14.88
N ASN A 62 -1.48 -12.25 -15.01
CA ASN A 62 -2.87 -12.38 -15.46
C ASN A 62 -2.98 -12.97 -16.88
N ASP A 63 -2.13 -12.52 -17.81
CA ASP A 63 -2.10 -13.03 -19.18
C ASP A 63 -1.77 -14.53 -19.23
N THR A 64 -0.95 -15.02 -18.27
CA THR A 64 -0.55 -16.43 -18.19
C THR A 64 -1.55 -17.29 -17.43
N HIS A 65 -2.10 -16.80 -16.32
CA HIS A 65 -2.85 -17.60 -15.34
C HIS A 65 -4.34 -17.24 -15.23
N GLY A 66 -4.75 -16.13 -15.86
CA GLY A 66 -6.11 -15.58 -15.80
C GLY A 66 -6.37 -14.72 -14.55
N HIS A 67 -7.32 -13.81 -14.68
CA HIS A 67 -7.69 -12.84 -13.63
C HIS A 67 -8.06 -13.48 -12.28
N PRO A 68 -8.77 -14.63 -12.19
CA PRO A 68 -9.09 -15.21 -10.88
C PRO A 68 -7.87 -15.62 -10.06
N LYS A 69 -6.78 -16.06 -10.72
CA LYS A 69 -5.51 -16.33 -10.02
C LYS A 69 -4.79 -15.05 -9.63
N GLY A 70 -4.83 -14.01 -10.49
CA GLY A 70 -4.33 -12.68 -10.16
C GLY A 70 -5.01 -12.06 -8.94
N ASP A 71 -6.33 -12.23 -8.81
CA ASP A 71 -7.06 -11.81 -7.60
C ASP A 71 -6.53 -12.50 -6.35
N GLY A 72 -6.13 -13.78 -6.47
CA GLY A 72 -5.45 -14.52 -5.40
C GLY A 72 -4.11 -13.90 -4.99
N ILE A 73 -3.30 -13.45 -5.97
CA ILE A 73 -2.04 -12.72 -5.69
C ILE A 73 -2.33 -11.42 -4.95
N LEU A 74 -3.28 -10.61 -5.43
CA LEU A 74 -3.62 -9.34 -4.77
C LEU A 74 -4.12 -9.54 -3.34
N LYS A 75 -4.93 -10.57 -3.09
CA LYS A 75 -5.37 -10.93 -1.73
C LYS A 75 -4.21 -11.37 -0.83
N GLY A 76 -3.28 -12.15 -1.38
CA GLY A 76 -2.10 -12.59 -0.64
C GLY A 76 -1.18 -11.42 -0.28
N VAL A 77 -0.89 -10.54 -1.23
CA VAL A 77 -0.11 -9.31 -0.97
C VAL A 77 -0.82 -8.44 0.06
N ALA A 78 -2.11 -8.18 -0.10
CA ALA A 78 -2.89 -7.39 0.85
C ALA A 78 -2.86 -7.96 2.27
N LYS A 79 -2.90 -9.29 2.41
CA LYS A 79 -2.77 -9.96 3.71
C LYS A 79 -1.40 -9.69 4.33
N ILE A 80 -0.31 -9.83 3.56
CA ILE A 80 1.05 -9.53 4.04
C ILE A 80 1.14 -8.07 4.49
N LEU A 81 0.63 -7.12 3.70
CA LEU A 81 0.61 -5.71 4.08
C LEU A 81 -0.12 -5.51 5.41
N LYS A 82 -1.32 -6.06 5.54
CA LYS A 82 -2.17 -5.92 6.74
C LYS A 82 -1.53 -6.51 8.00
N ASP A 83 -0.86 -7.65 7.86
CA ASP A 83 -0.24 -8.37 8.98
C ASP A 83 1.08 -7.70 9.44
N THR A 84 1.72 -6.92 8.56
CA THR A 84 3.02 -6.27 8.84
C THR A 84 2.88 -4.87 9.43
N VAL A 85 1.86 -4.11 9.03
CA VAL A 85 1.66 -2.73 9.49
C VAL A 85 1.05 -2.67 10.90
N ARG A 86 1.29 -1.56 11.59
CA ARG A 86 0.73 -1.29 12.93
C ARG A 86 -0.74 -0.85 12.81
N LYS A 87 -1.47 -0.88 13.91
CA LYS A 87 -2.87 -0.37 13.97
C LYS A 87 -2.98 1.14 13.69
N SER A 88 -1.91 1.89 13.93
CA SER A 88 -1.81 3.33 13.62
C SER A 88 -1.66 3.61 12.14
N ASP A 89 -1.14 2.64 11.39
CA ASP A 89 -0.83 2.79 9.98
C ASP A 89 -2.09 2.50 9.14
N THR A 90 -2.15 3.07 7.97
CA THR A 90 -3.31 2.89 7.08
C THR A 90 -2.84 2.24 5.79
N ALA A 91 -3.13 0.96 5.62
CA ALA A 91 -2.90 0.24 4.36
C ALA A 91 -4.16 0.24 3.50
N ALA A 92 -4.04 0.66 2.26
CA ALA A 92 -5.15 0.76 1.32
C ALA A 92 -4.78 0.19 -0.06
N ARG A 93 -5.80 -0.23 -0.82
CA ARG A 93 -5.67 -0.49 -2.24
C ARG A 93 -5.84 0.84 -2.98
N TYR A 94 -4.79 1.26 -3.69
CA TYR A 94 -4.79 2.52 -4.43
C TYR A 94 -5.56 2.38 -5.76
N GLY A 95 -5.35 1.27 -6.48
CA GLY A 95 -6.06 0.92 -7.71
C GLY A 95 -5.43 -0.30 -8.38
N GLY A 96 -6.13 -1.05 -9.21
CA GLY A 96 -5.55 -2.17 -9.95
C GLY A 96 -4.69 -3.11 -9.10
N GLU A 97 -3.39 -3.11 -9.37
CA GLU A 97 -2.33 -3.84 -8.66
C GLU A 97 -1.51 -2.96 -7.70
N GLU A 98 -1.96 -1.73 -7.44
CA GLU A 98 -1.26 -0.76 -6.62
C GLU A 98 -1.85 -0.67 -5.21
N PHE A 99 -0.95 -0.57 -4.24
CA PHE A 99 -1.26 -0.40 -2.82
C PHE A 99 -0.54 0.82 -2.27
N VAL A 100 -1.03 1.30 -1.13
CA VAL A 100 -0.44 2.46 -0.46
C VAL A 100 -0.51 2.28 1.06
N ILE A 101 0.50 2.79 1.77
CA ILE A 101 0.52 2.75 3.23
C ILE A 101 0.90 4.14 3.76
N ILE A 102 0.08 4.65 4.68
CA ILE A 102 0.35 5.88 5.42
C ILE A 102 0.99 5.49 6.76
N PHE A 103 2.09 6.13 7.11
CA PHE A 103 2.80 5.95 8.38
C PHE A 103 2.81 7.26 9.17
N PRO A 104 1.84 7.48 10.07
CA PRO A 104 1.86 8.63 10.98
C PRO A 104 3.07 8.57 11.91
N GLU A 105 3.62 9.73 12.24
CA GLU A 105 4.71 9.89 13.20
C GLU A 105 5.96 9.03 12.91
N THR A 106 6.21 8.77 11.62
CA THR A 106 7.27 7.86 11.15
C THR A 106 8.13 8.58 10.12
N GLY A 107 9.45 8.55 10.29
CA GLY A 107 10.42 9.13 9.37
C GLY A 107 10.70 8.24 8.15
N VAL A 108 11.45 8.76 7.18
CA VAL A 108 11.75 8.04 5.92
C VAL A 108 12.58 6.78 6.18
N GLU A 109 13.52 6.82 7.10
CA GLU A 109 14.39 5.69 7.45
C GLU A 109 13.56 4.52 8.00
N GLU A 110 12.67 4.80 8.98
CA GLU A 110 11.81 3.78 9.58
C GLU A 110 10.81 3.23 8.56
N ALA A 111 10.20 4.10 7.73
CA ALA A 111 9.30 3.67 6.68
C ALA A 111 10.01 2.79 5.65
N SER A 112 11.26 3.12 5.30
CA SER A 112 12.08 2.31 4.37
C SER A 112 12.42 0.93 4.93
N LEU A 113 12.64 0.81 6.23
CA LEU A 113 12.84 -0.48 6.89
C LEU A 113 11.59 -1.36 6.81
N VAL A 114 10.40 -0.76 7.01
CA VAL A 114 9.13 -1.49 6.84
C VAL A 114 8.90 -1.86 5.38
N ALA A 115 9.21 -0.97 4.44
CA ALA A 115 9.11 -1.26 3.01
C ALA A 115 9.99 -2.44 2.61
N GLU A 116 11.24 -2.47 3.06
CA GLU A 116 12.16 -3.59 2.76
C GLU A 116 11.68 -4.91 3.39
N LYS A 117 11.15 -4.86 4.62
CA LYS A 117 10.52 -6.03 5.24
C LYS A 117 9.36 -6.55 4.38
N LEU A 118 8.47 -5.68 3.93
CA LEU A 118 7.34 -6.05 3.06
C LEU A 118 7.83 -6.65 1.74
N ARG A 119 8.85 -6.05 1.12
CA ARG A 119 9.46 -6.57 -0.11
C ARG A 119 9.93 -8.00 0.08
N MET A 120 10.69 -8.26 1.16
CA MET A 120 11.21 -9.59 1.46
C MET A 120 10.10 -10.60 1.77
N GLU A 121 9.08 -10.21 2.52
CA GLU A 121 7.95 -11.08 2.84
C GLU A 121 7.16 -11.48 1.59
N VAL A 122 6.93 -10.53 0.65
CA VAL A 122 6.28 -10.85 -0.63
C VAL A 122 7.18 -11.73 -1.49
N GLU A 123 8.47 -11.39 -1.62
CA GLU A 123 9.44 -12.14 -2.41
C GLU A 123 9.60 -13.60 -1.95
N THR A 124 9.55 -13.85 -0.65
CA THR A 124 9.72 -15.18 -0.07
C THR A 124 8.42 -15.96 0.09
N HIS A 125 7.29 -15.32 -0.08
CA HIS A 125 5.99 -15.98 0.00
C HIS A 125 5.78 -16.90 -1.20
N ASP A 126 5.30 -18.12 -0.94
CA ASP A 126 5.01 -19.10 -2.00
C ASP A 126 3.65 -18.80 -2.65
N PHE A 127 3.71 -17.96 -3.69
CA PHE A 127 2.54 -17.66 -4.51
C PHE A 127 2.39 -18.68 -5.64
N PRO A 128 1.20 -19.30 -5.82
CA PRO A 128 0.95 -20.24 -6.91
C PRO A 128 1.26 -19.61 -8.27
N GLY A 129 2.10 -20.28 -9.09
CA GLY A 129 2.50 -19.80 -10.41
C GLY A 129 3.54 -18.66 -10.39
N GLY A 130 4.08 -18.30 -9.24
CA GLY A 130 5.10 -17.27 -9.11
C GLY A 130 6.38 -17.58 -9.92
N GLU A 131 6.71 -18.86 -10.06
CA GLU A 131 7.86 -19.34 -10.84
C GLU A 131 7.81 -18.97 -12.34
N THR A 132 6.64 -18.64 -12.86
CA THR A 132 6.46 -18.21 -14.24
C THR A 132 6.81 -16.75 -14.50
N GLN A 133 7.03 -15.99 -13.43
CA GLN A 133 7.34 -14.57 -13.51
C GLN A 133 8.79 -14.32 -13.94
N PRO A 134 9.10 -13.14 -14.54
CA PRO A 134 10.46 -12.82 -15.01
C PRO A 134 11.55 -12.95 -13.94
N LEU A 135 11.21 -12.70 -12.66
CA LEU A 135 12.10 -12.81 -11.52
C LEU A 135 11.98 -14.18 -10.80
N GLY A 136 11.24 -15.16 -11.40
CA GLY A 136 11.02 -16.47 -10.83
C GLY A 136 10.10 -16.51 -9.61
N ARG A 137 9.46 -15.38 -9.27
CA ARG A 137 8.56 -15.23 -8.12
C ARG A 137 7.72 -13.95 -8.25
N ILE A 138 6.68 -13.84 -7.42
CA ILE A 138 5.96 -12.57 -7.26
C ILE A 138 6.82 -11.63 -6.43
N THR A 139 6.96 -10.40 -6.89
CA THR A 139 7.69 -9.33 -6.21
C THR A 139 6.91 -8.03 -6.24
N ILE A 140 7.33 -7.08 -5.43
CA ILE A 140 6.78 -5.73 -5.40
C ILE A 140 7.89 -4.70 -5.54
N SER A 141 7.59 -3.61 -6.26
CA SER A 141 8.39 -2.40 -6.26
C SER A 141 7.75 -1.37 -5.35
N GLN A 142 8.55 -0.57 -4.66
CA GLN A 142 8.07 0.38 -3.68
C GLN A 142 8.79 1.72 -3.77
N GLY A 143 8.00 2.80 -3.64
CA GLY A 143 8.52 4.15 -3.50
C GLY A 143 8.13 4.72 -2.14
N VAL A 144 9.11 5.21 -1.39
CA VAL A 144 8.92 5.81 -0.06
C VAL A 144 9.15 7.31 -0.16
N ALA A 145 8.27 8.09 0.45
CA ALA A 145 8.46 9.52 0.64
C ALA A 145 8.03 9.94 2.05
N SER A 146 8.67 10.97 2.57
CA SER A 146 8.29 11.59 3.84
C SER A 146 7.93 13.05 3.67
N CYS A 147 7.03 13.52 4.52
CA CYS A 147 6.65 14.92 4.60
C CYS A 147 7.85 15.73 5.11
N LYS A 148 8.36 16.62 4.25
CA LYS A 148 9.32 17.65 4.59
C LYS A 148 8.59 18.95 4.92
N GLU A 149 9.18 19.82 5.73
CA GLU A 149 8.55 21.11 6.13
C GLU A 149 8.13 21.97 4.93
N GLU A 150 8.78 21.80 3.79
CA GLU A 150 8.56 22.56 2.55
C GLU A 150 7.34 22.08 1.75
N LEU A 151 6.81 20.86 2.00
CA LEU A 151 5.66 20.32 1.26
C LEU A 151 4.40 21.14 1.52
N LYS A 152 3.75 21.56 0.43
CA LYS A 152 2.56 22.41 0.48
C LYS A 152 1.26 21.61 0.58
N SER A 153 1.23 20.39 0.03
CA SER A 153 0.05 19.53 0.00
C SER A 153 0.41 18.06 0.14
N PHE A 154 -0.55 17.25 0.51
CA PHE A 154 -0.38 15.78 0.51
C PHE A 154 -0.26 15.23 -0.92
N ASP A 155 -0.75 15.94 -1.94
CA ASP A 155 -0.56 15.54 -3.35
C ASP A 155 0.92 15.53 -3.74
N GLU A 156 1.71 16.49 -3.21
CA GLU A 156 3.16 16.51 -3.42
C GLU A 156 3.84 15.30 -2.74
N LEU A 157 3.35 14.87 -1.56
CA LEU A 157 3.86 13.67 -0.90
C LEU A 157 3.55 12.42 -1.71
N ILE A 158 2.32 12.29 -2.22
CA ILE A 158 1.92 11.19 -3.12
C ILE A 158 2.79 11.18 -4.36
N LYS A 159 2.96 12.33 -5.01
CA LYS A 159 3.80 12.45 -6.22
C LYS A 159 5.26 12.06 -5.96
N ASN A 160 5.81 12.43 -4.81
CA ASN A 160 7.19 12.06 -4.46
C ASN A 160 7.33 10.54 -4.27
N ALA A 161 6.37 9.89 -3.59
CA ALA A 161 6.35 8.44 -3.45
C ALA A 161 6.17 7.72 -4.79
N ASP A 162 5.31 8.24 -5.67
CA ASP A 162 5.09 7.70 -7.02
C ASP A 162 6.35 7.82 -7.88
N ASN A 163 7.04 8.96 -7.85
CA ASN A 163 8.33 9.14 -8.53
C ASN A 163 9.39 8.15 -8.03
N ALA A 164 9.42 7.87 -6.74
CA ALA A 164 10.32 6.89 -6.16
C ALA A 164 9.94 5.46 -6.61
N LEU A 165 8.64 5.12 -6.65
CA LEU A 165 8.15 3.85 -7.18
C LEU A 165 8.53 3.67 -8.67
N TYR A 166 8.39 4.74 -9.46
CA TYR A 166 8.81 4.72 -10.85
C TYR A 166 10.28 4.37 -10.99
N ARG A 167 11.17 5.00 -10.20
CA ARG A 167 12.60 4.65 -10.18
C ARG A 167 12.82 3.19 -9.79
N ALA A 168 12.12 2.68 -8.79
CA ALA A 168 12.24 1.28 -8.39
C ALA A 168 11.91 0.33 -9.55
N LYS A 169 10.89 0.65 -10.37
CA LYS A 169 10.54 -0.12 -11.56
C LYS A 169 11.61 -0.03 -12.66
N GLU A 170 12.13 1.17 -12.94
CA GLU A 170 13.17 1.39 -13.97
C GLU A 170 14.51 0.75 -13.60
N GLU A 171 14.90 0.76 -12.35
CA GLU A 171 16.15 0.21 -11.86
C GLU A 171 16.17 -1.33 -11.75
N GLY A 172 15.10 -2.02 -12.17
CA GLY A 172 15.05 -3.49 -12.26
C GLY A 172 14.04 -4.15 -11.33
N ARG A 173 13.14 -3.39 -10.73
CA ARG A 173 12.05 -3.90 -9.87
C ARG A 173 12.52 -4.57 -8.57
N ASN A 174 11.57 -5.17 -7.81
CA ASN A 174 11.85 -5.89 -6.57
C ASN A 174 12.75 -5.10 -5.62
N ARG A 175 12.44 -3.83 -5.39
CA ARG A 175 13.23 -2.93 -4.55
C ARG A 175 12.42 -1.79 -3.95
N VAL A 176 13.06 -1.11 -3.01
CA VAL A 176 12.61 0.13 -2.40
C VAL A 176 13.46 1.28 -2.91
N CYS A 177 12.82 2.38 -3.34
CA CYS A 177 13.46 3.67 -3.61
C CYS A 177 12.85 4.78 -2.72
N THR A 178 13.64 5.80 -2.41
CA THR A 178 13.20 6.95 -1.58
C THR A 178 13.35 8.27 -2.35
#